data_84ff6b89c501269280d85c65ae08f795
#
_entry.id   84ff6b89c501269280d85c65ae08f795
#
_cell.length_a   1.000
_cell.length_b   1.000
_cell.length_c   1.000
_cell.angle_alpha   90.00
_cell.angle_beta   90.00
_cell.angle_gamma   90.00
#
_symmetry.space_group_name_H-M   'P 1'
#
loop_
_entity.id
_entity.type
_entity.pdbx_description
1 polymer ?
#
loop_
_entity_poly.entity_id
_entity_poly.type
_entity_poly.pdbx_seq_one_letter_code
_entity_poly.pdbx_strand_id
1 'polypeptide(L)'
;MRKFIFVLLTLLLVSPFSFAMKGIIWQPQNRDSQVTDTQWQGLMSQLRLQGFDTLVLQWTRYGDAFTQPEQRTLLFKRAAAAQQAGLKLIVGLNADPEFFMHQKQSSAALESYLNRLLAADLQQARLWSAAPGITPDGWYISAEIDDLNWRSEAARQPLLTWLNNAQRLISDVSAKPVYISSFFAGNMSPDGYRQLLEHVKATGVNVWVQDGSGVVYELFVAGKGKTFTAKPKPDAEIASLLAKRSSCGKDTLYFSLRYLPVAHGILEY
;
A
#
# COMPACT_ATOMS: atom_id res chain seq x y z
N MET A 1 -39.93 -13.08 29.06
CA MET A 1 -38.56 -12.62 29.34
C MET A 1 -37.45 -13.57 28.85
N ARG A 2 -37.59 -14.91 28.94
CA ARG A 2 -36.56 -15.87 28.49
C ARG A 2 -36.30 -15.86 26.95
N LYS A 3 -37.27 -15.55 26.11
CA LYS A 3 -37.09 -15.52 24.63
C LYS A 3 -36.34 -14.31 24.12
N PHE A 4 -36.39 -13.18 24.84
CA PHE A 4 -35.62 -11.97 24.48
C PHE A 4 -34.13 -12.08 24.78
N ILE A 5 -33.74 -12.84 25.80
CA ILE A 5 -32.31 -13.06 26.16
C ILE A 5 -31.61 -13.94 25.10
N PHE A 6 -32.33 -14.90 24.50
CA PHE A 6 -31.76 -15.78 23.45
C PHE A 6 -31.49 -15.02 22.14
N VAL A 7 -32.34 -14.05 21.75
CA VAL A 7 -32.13 -13.22 20.56
C VAL A 7 -30.97 -12.24 20.77
N LEU A 8 -30.82 -11.72 21.98
CA LEU A 8 -29.68 -10.81 22.29
C LEU A 8 -28.34 -11.56 22.31
N LEU A 9 -28.32 -12.81 22.77
CA LEU A 9 -27.08 -13.63 22.80
C LEU A 9 -26.67 -14.09 21.39
N THR A 10 -27.62 -14.35 20.48
CA THR A 10 -27.31 -14.70 19.07
C THR A 10 -26.83 -13.48 18.27
N LEU A 11 -27.26 -12.27 18.58
CA LEU A 11 -26.76 -11.05 17.96
C LEU A 11 -25.33 -10.69 18.39
N LEU A 12 -24.90 -11.09 19.60
CA LEU A 12 -23.54 -10.91 20.08
C LEU A 12 -22.52 -11.89 19.43
N LEU A 13 -22.99 -13.00 18.84
CA LEU A 13 -22.12 -13.98 18.16
C LEU A 13 -21.86 -13.66 16.69
N VAL A 14 -22.49 -12.64 16.13
CA VAL A 14 -22.34 -12.18 14.74
C VAL A 14 -21.55 -10.85 14.67
N SER A 15 -20.74 -10.54 15.67
CA SER A 15 -19.73 -9.48 15.48
C SER A 15 -18.76 -9.99 14.41
N PRO A 16 -18.66 -9.34 13.24
CA PRO A 16 -17.59 -9.68 12.31
C PRO A 16 -16.29 -9.40 13.04
N PHE A 17 -15.54 -10.45 13.37
CA PHE A 17 -14.16 -10.29 13.78
C PHE A 17 -13.44 -9.63 12.61
N SER A 18 -13.32 -8.31 12.65
CA SER A 18 -12.44 -7.58 11.77
C SER A 18 -11.02 -7.95 12.19
N PHE A 19 -10.47 -9.00 11.56
CA PHE A 19 -9.06 -9.29 11.72
C PHE A 19 -8.28 -8.13 11.06
N ALA A 20 -7.38 -7.54 11.85
CA ALA A 20 -6.46 -6.55 11.32
C ALA A 20 -5.65 -7.15 10.17
N MET A 21 -5.56 -6.42 9.07
CA MET A 21 -4.80 -6.85 7.90
C MET A 21 -3.30 -6.98 8.22
N LYS A 22 -2.70 -8.09 7.80
CA LYS A 22 -1.25 -8.29 7.80
C LYS A 22 -0.76 -8.37 6.37
N GLY A 23 -0.39 -7.22 5.83
CA GLY A 23 0.00 -7.09 4.43
C GLY A 23 1.51 -6.95 4.23
N ILE A 24 1.93 -7.30 3.03
CA ILE A 24 3.26 -7.01 2.53
C ILE A 24 3.16 -6.21 1.24
N ILE A 25 3.98 -5.17 1.12
CA ILE A 25 4.05 -4.34 -0.08
C ILE A 25 5.15 -4.89 -0.99
N TRP A 26 4.77 -5.23 -2.20
CA TRP A 26 5.70 -5.57 -3.28
C TRP A 26 5.87 -4.38 -4.22
N GLN A 27 7.11 -3.96 -4.39
CA GLN A 27 7.54 -2.94 -5.36
C GLN A 27 8.07 -3.63 -6.62
N PRO A 28 7.30 -3.77 -7.70
CA PRO A 28 7.77 -4.41 -8.91
C PRO A 28 9.00 -3.73 -9.49
N GLN A 29 9.98 -4.54 -9.86
CA GLN A 29 11.21 -4.11 -10.53
C GLN A 29 11.38 -4.85 -11.85
N ASN A 30 12.06 -4.26 -12.83
CA ASN A 30 12.33 -4.91 -14.11
C ASN A 30 13.09 -6.24 -13.94
N ARG A 31 13.95 -6.35 -12.93
CA ARG A 31 14.69 -7.58 -12.59
C ARG A 31 13.81 -8.70 -12.03
N ASP A 32 12.59 -8.42 -11.60
CA ASP A 32 11.66 -9.45 -11.09
C ASP A 32 11.24 -10.42 -12.20
N SER A 33 11.49 -10.08 -13.47
CA SER A 33 11.35 -10.99 -14.62
C SER A 33 12.27 -12.22 -14.53
N GLN A 34 13.36 -12.14 -13.77
CA GLN A 34 14.30 -13.25 -13.56
C GLN A 34 13.78 -14.26 -12.52
N VAL A 35 12.80 -13.89 -11.69
CA VAL A 35 12.18 -14.80 -10.73
C VAL A 35 11.23 -15.73 -11.48
N THR A 36 11.44 -17.04 -11.38
CA THR A 36 10.59 -18.02 -12.05
C THR A 36 9.20 -18.07 -11.43
N ASP A 37 8.20 -18.56 -12.18
CA ASP A 37 6.82 -18.69 -11.65
C ASP A 37 6.79 -19.63 -10.43
N THR A 38 7.57 -20.70 -10.42
CA THR A 38 7.68 -21.64 -9.28
C THR A 38 8.26 -20.96 -8.04
N GLN A 39 9.32 -20.17 -8.20
CA GLN A 39 9.90 -19.42 -7.09
C GLN A 39 8.90 -18.42 -6.50
N TRP A 40 8.17 -17.70 -7.37
CA TRP A 40 7.17 -16.75 -6.93
C TRP A 40 6.00 -17.41 -6.20
N GLN A 41 5.47 -18.53 -6.74
CA GLN A 41 4.42 -19.32 -6.07
C GLN A 41 4.88 -19.82 -4.70
N GLY A 42 6.13 -20.31 -4.61
CA GLY A 42 6.73 -20.71 -3.35
C GLY A 42 6.80 -19.57 -2.36
N LEU A 43 7.21 -18.37 -2.79
CA LEU A 43 7.25 -17.17 -1.97
C LEU A 43 5.85 -16.79 -1.44
N MET A 44 4.83 -16.77 -2.30
CA MET A 44 3.45 -16.45 -1.86
C MET A 44 2.93 -17.46 -0.83
N SER A 45 3.22 -18.74 -1.01
CA SER A 45 2.87 -19.79 -0.05
C SER A 45 3.59 -19.60 1.29
N GLN A 46 4.87 -19.26 1.27
CA GLN A 46 5.63 -18.96 2.50
C GLN A 46 5.07 -17.73 3.24
N LEU A 47 4.69 -16.67 2.51
CA LEU A 47 4.05 -15.51 3.12
C LEU A 47 2.77 -15.90 3.87
N ARG A 48 1.93 -16.74 3.26
CA ARG A 48 0.73 -17.26 3.93
C ARG A 48 1.07 -18.03 5.20
N LEU A 49 2.06 -18.92 5.16
CA LEU A 49 2.51 -19.70 6.33
C LEU A 49 3.04 -18.80 7.44
N GLN A 50 3.65 -17.66 7.12
CA GLN A 50 4.12 -16.67 8.08
C GLN A 50 3.00 -15.76 8.61
N GLY A 51 1.76 -15.97 8.19
CA GLY A 51 0.59 -15.26 8.68
C GLY A 51 0.27 -13.96 7.95
N PHE A 52 0.90 -13.70 6.79
CA PHE A 52 0.42 -12.64 5.91
C PHE A 52 -0.92 -13.04 5.28
N ASP A 53 -1.81 -12.09 5.13
CA ASP A 53 -3.12 -12.28 4.51
C ASP A 53 -3.32 -11.43 3.25
N THR A 54 -2.45 -10.46 3.00
CA THR A 54 -2.59 -9.48 1.92
C THR A 54 -1.26 -9.21 1.23
N LEU A 55 -1.27 -9.23 -0.10
CA LEU A 55 -0.24 -8.65 -0.94
C LEU A 55 -0.71 -7.28 -1.45
N VAL A 56 0.09 -6.26 -1.24
CA VAL A 56 -0.09 -4.94 -1.86
C VAL A 56 0.90 -4.82 -3.01
N LEU A 57 0.40 -4.82 -4.23
CA LEU A 57 1.19 -4.44 -5.40
C LEU A 57 1.32 -2.92 -5.40
N GLN A 58 2.52 -2.39 -5.17
CA GLN A 58 2.68 -0.95 -4.89
C GLN A 58 2.34 -0.07 -6.09
N TRP A 59 2.61 -0.52 -7.31
CA TRP A 59 2.23 0.14 -8.56
C TRP A 59 2.05 -0.88 -9.68
N THR A 60 1.16 -0.57 -10.59
CA THR A 60 0.96 -1.32 -11.83
C THR A 60 1.58 -0.64 -13.04
N ARG A 61 1.97 0.62 -12.84
CA ARG A 61 2.74 1.46 -13.74
C ARG A 61 3.63 2.38 -12.92
N TYR A 62 4.89 2.55 -13.33
CA TYR A 62 5.83 3.50 -12.72
C TYR A 62 6.49 4.31 -13.84
N GLY A 63 6.07 5.56 -14.05
CA GLY A 63 6.48 6.32 -15.22
C GLY A 63 6.18 5.56 -16.50
N ASP A 64 7.21 5.23 -17.28
CA ASP A 64 7.09 4.43 -18.51
C ASP A 64 7.28 2.91 -18.28
N ALA A 65 7.66 2.50 -17.06
CA ALA A 65 7.79 1.08 -16.74
C ALA A 65 6.44 0.39 -16.59
N PHE A 66 6.39 -0.89 -16.92
CA PHE A 66 5.21 -1.76 -16.90
C PHE A 66 4.09 -1.36 -17.88
N THR A 67 4.44 -0.59 -18.90
CA THR A 67 3.50 -0.19 -19.97
C THR A 67 3.46 -1.21 -21.11
N GLN A 68 4.49 -2.03 -21.27
CA GLN A 68 4.56 -3.03 -22.33
C GLN A 68 3.71 -4.26 -22.00
N PRO A 69 3.12 -4.93 -23.01
CA PRO A 69 2.25 -6.10 -22.80
C PRO A 69 2.91 -7.24 -22.00
N GLU A 70 4.20 -7.49 -22.23
CA GLU A 70 4.96 -8.55 -21.56
C GLU A 70 5.12 -8.25 -20.06
N GLN A 71 5.46 -7.01 -19.72
CA GLN A 71 5.61 -6.55 -18.35
C GLN A 71 4.27 -6.61 -17.60
N ARG A 72 3.17 -6.19 -18.24
CA ARG A 72 1.82 -6.30 -17.66
C ARG A 72 1.41 -7.75 -17.45
N THR A 73 1.69 -8.62 -18.42
CA THR A 73 1.42 -10.07 -18.31
C THR A 73 2.16 -10.66 -17.11
N LEU A 74 3.42 -10.25 -16.88
CA LEU A 74 4.17 -10.66 -15.71
C LEU A 74 3.46 -10.24 -14.42
N LEU A 75 3.05 -8.97 -14.30
CA LEU A 75 2.33 -8.49 -13.11
C LEU A 75 1.03 -9.26 -12.89
N PHE A 76 0.25 -9.55 -13.94
CA PHE A 76 -0.98 -10.33 -13.82
C PHE A 76 -0.70 -11.75 -13.32
N LYS A 77 0.31 -12.43 -13.86
CA LYS A 77 0.71 -13.77 -13.38
C LYS A 77 1.12 -13.75 -11.90
N ARG A 78 1.88 -12.74 -11.48
CA ARG A 78 2.32 -12.57 -10.09
C ARG A 78 1.14 -12.31 -9.16
N ALA A 79 0.21 -11.46 -9.54
CA ALA A 79 -1.00 -11.18 -8.79
C ALA A 79 -1.91 -12.40 -8.67
N ALA A 80 -2.14 -13.11 -9.77
CA ALA A 80 -2.93 -14.34 -9.77
C ALA A 80 -2.32 -15.41 -8.86
N ALA A 81 -1.00 -15.60 -8.89
CA ALA A 81 -0.32 -16.55 -8.01
C ALA A 81 -0.46 -16.19 -6.51
N ALA A 82 -0.46 -14.89 -6.17
CA ALA A 82 -0.72 -14.46 -4.80
C ALA A 82 -2.14 -14.81 -4.34
N GLN A 83 -3.15 -14.58 -5.19
CA GLN A 83 -4.53 -14.95 -4.87
C GLN A 83 -4.73 -16.47 -4.81
N GLN A 84 -4.06 -17.25 -5.68
CA GLN A 84 -4.06 -18.70 -5.61
C GLN A 84 -3.45 -19.24 -4.32
N ALA A 85 -2.46 -18.54 -3.75
CA ALA A 85 -1.90 -18.85 -2.44
C ALA A 85 -2.81 -18.42 -1.27
N GLY A 86 -3.96 -17.79 -1.55
CA GLY A 86 -4.93 -17.34 -0.55
C GLY A 86 -4.63 -15.97 0.05
N LEU A 87 -3.80 -15.14 -0.60
CA LEU A 87 -3.60 -13.75 -0.23
C LEU A 87 -4.69 -12.88 -0.87
N LYS A 88 -5.19 -11.90 -0.13
CA LYS A 88 -5.94 -10.77 -0.68
C LYS A 88 -4.99 -9.93 -1.54
N LEU A 89 -5.53 -9.26 -2.54
CA LEU A 89 -4.75 -8.43 -3.45
C LEU A 89 -5.22 -6.97 -3.40
N ILE A 90 -4.37 -6.08 -2.96
CA ILE A 90 -4.56 -4.64 -3.11
C ILE A 90 -3.68 -4.18 -4.27
N VAL A 91 -4.29 -3.54 -5.25
CA VAL A 91 -3.63 -3.16 -6.50
C VAL A 91 -3.28 -1.68 -6.46
N GLY A 92 -1.98 -1.40 -6.47
CA GLY A 92 -1.44 -0.05 -6.64
C GLY A 92 -1.62 0.43 -8.08
N LEU A 93 -2.00 1.68 -8.20
CA LEU A 93 -2.37 2.27 -9.47
C LEU A 93 -1.13 2.84 -10.20
N ASN A 94 -1.24 4.05 -10.73
CA ASN A 94 -0.13 4.69 -11.42
C ASN A 94 0.79 5.41 -10.44
N ALA A 95 2.07 5.09 -10.44
CA ALA A 95 3.09 5.84 -9.72
C ALA A 95 3.82 6.79 -10.68
N ASP A 96 3.88 8.06 -10.30
CA ASP A 96 4.66 9.06 -11.00
C ASP A 96 5.99 9.30 -10.25
N PRO A 97 7.15 9.00 -10.86
CA PRO A 97 8.45 9.24 -10.23
C PRO A 97 8.69 10.72 -9.89
N GLU A 98 7.99 11.65 -10.55
CA GLU A 98 8.12 13.08 -10.31
C GLU A 98 7.08 13.64 -9.32
N PHE A 99 6.28 12.80 -8.68
CA PHE A 99 5.22 13.22 -7.75
C PHE A 99 5.73 14.22 -6.70
N PHE A 100 6.88 13.94 -6.08
CA PHE A 100 7.47 14.79 -5.04
C PHE A 100 7.97 16.17 -5.55
N MET A 101 8.21 16.28 -6.84
CA MET A 101 8.52 17.57 -7.46
C MET A 101 7.26 18.38 -7.73
N HIS A 102 6.21 17.70 -8.21
CA HIS A 102 4.95 18.35 -8.59
C HIS A 102 4.18 18.91 -7.39
N GLN A 103 4.24 18.27 -6.22
CA GLN A 103 3.56 18.76 -5.02
C GLN A 103 4.07 20.12 -4.50
N LYS A 104 5.20 20.62 -5.02
CA LYS A 104 5.77 21.94 -4.70
C LYS A 104 5.28 23.06 -5.62
N GLN A 105 4.43 22.77 -6.58
CA GLN A 105 3.93 23.74 -7.55
C GLN A 105 2.86 24.67 -6.95
N SER A 106 2.49 25.71 -7.69
CA SER A 106 1.32 26.55 -7.33
C SER A 106 0.05 25.72 -7.27
N SER A 107 -0.94 26.15 -6.51
CA SER A 107 -2.20 25.42 -6.33
C SER A 107 -2.89 25.07 -7.66
N ALA A 108 -2.92 25.98 -8.63
CA ALA A 108 -3.53 25.73 -9.94
C ALA A 108 -2.76 24.69 -10.78
N ALA A 109 -1.43 24.74 -10.75
CA ALA A 109 -0.58 23.77 -11.45
C ALA A 109 -0.67 22.39 -10.76
N LEU A 110 -0.69 22.38 -9.43
CA LEU A 110 -0.88 21.18 -8.63
C LEU A 110 -2.24 20.51 -8.90
N GLU A 111 -3.32 21.28 -8.93
CA GLU A 111 -4.66 20.77 -9.27
C GLU A 111 -4.67 20.12 -10.65
N SER A 112 -4.14 20.81 -11.65
CA SER A 112 -4.01 20.27 -13.01
C SER A 112 -3.19 19.00 -13.06
N TYR A 113 -2.13 18.92 -12.30
CA TYR A 113 -1.28 17.73 -12.18
C TYR A 113 -2.04 16.57 -11.54
N LEU A 114 -2.68 16.80 -10.39
CA LEU A 114 -3.43 15.79 -9.65
C LEU A 114 -4.61 15.23 -10.48
N ASN A 115 -5.24 16.05 -11.31
CA ASN A 115 -6.29 15.60 -12.24
C ASN A 115 -5.72 14.66 -13.33
N ARG A 116 -4.52 14.93 -13.85
CA ARG A 116 -3.84 14.01 -14.79
C ARG A 116 -3.44 12.71 -14.12
N LEU A 117 -2.94 12.78 -12.89
CA LEU A 117 -2.60 11.60 -12.11
C LEU A 117 -3.83 10.71 -11.88
N LEU A 118 -4.96 11.31 -11.50
CA LEU A 118 -6.24 10.60 -11.35
C LEU A 118 -6.70 9.93 -12.65
N ALA A 119 -6.55 10.59 -13.79
CA ALA A 119 -6.89 9.98 -15.07
C ALA A 119 -6.05 8.74 -15.38
N ALA A 120 -4.75 8.77 -15.03
CA ALA A 120 -3.87 7.62 -15.15
C ALA A 120 -4.23 6.50 -14.16
N ASP A 121 -4.58 6.84 -12.92
CA ASP A 121 -5.07 5.89 -11.92
C ASP A 121 -6.34 5.17 -12.39
N LEU A 122 -7.31 5.91 -12.93
CA LEU A 122 -8.55 5.34 -13.45
C LEU A 122 -8.31 4.40 -14.63
N GLN A 123 -7.33 4.70 -15.48
CA GLN A 123 -6.93 3.81 -16.56
C GLN A 123 -6.42 2.48 -16.00
N GLN A 124 -5.56 2.51 -14.96
CA GLN A 124 -5.07 1.30 -14.31
C GLN A 124 -6.20 0.54 -13.60
N ALA A 125 -7.07 1.23 -12.86
CA ALA A 125 -8.19 0.60 -12.18
C ALA A 125 -9.11 -0.17 -13.15
N ARG A 126 -9.45 0.42 -14.29
CA ARG A 126 -10.25 -0.24 -15.33
C ARG A 126 -9.53 -1.46 -15.93
N LEU A 127 -8.23 -1.32 -16.22
CA LEU A 127 -7.42 -2.40 -16.77
C LEU A 127 -7.38 -3.61 -15.82
N TRP A 128 -7.15 -3.36 -14.54
CA TRP A 128 -7.02 -4.42 -13.54
C TRP A 128 -8.38 -5.01 -13.10
N SER A 129 -9.45 -4.22 -13.14
CA SER A 129 -10.81 -4.73 -12.92
C SER A 129 -11.27 -5.67 -14.04
N ALA A 130 -10.77 -5.48 -15.26
CA ALA A 130 -11.08 -6.32 -16.41
C ALA A 130 -10.10 -7.49 -16.61
N ALA A 131 -9.06 -7.62 -15.77
CA ALA A 131 -8.02 -8.63 -15.92
C ALA A 131 -8.58 -10.04 -15.60
N PRO A 132 -8.47 -11.01 -16.53
CA PRO A 132 -9.00 -12.34 -16.32
C PRO A 132 -8.34 -13.05 -15.13
N GLY A 133 -9.18 -13.65 -14.27
CA GLY A 133 -8.71 -14.45 -13.14
C GLY A 133 -8.10 -13.64 -11.99
N ILE A 134 -8.23 -12.31 -12.01
CA ILE A 134 -7.79 -11.41 -10.95
C ILE A 134 -9.00 -10.67 -10.38
N THR A 135 -9.11 -10.63 -9.06
CA THR A 135 -10.15 -9.87 -8.37
C THR A 135 -9.49 -8.99 -7.31
N PRO A 136 -9.28 -7.69 -7.57
CA PRO A 136 -8.75 -6.79 -6.56
C PRO A 136 -9.65 -6.74 -5.32
N ASP A 137 -9.04 -6.79 -4.13
CA ASP A 137 -9.70 -6.59 -2.84
C ASP A 137 -9.65 -5.13 -2.38
N GLY A 138 -8.82 -4.32 -3.01
CA GLY A 138 -8.66 -2.89 -2.76
C GLY A 138 -7.78 -2.22 -3.80
N TRP A 139 -7.76 -0.90 -3.77
CA TRP A 139 -6.96 -0.05 -4.62
C TRP A 139 -5.98 0.78 -3.79
N TYR A 140 -4.77 0.93 -4.25
CA TYR A 140 -3.77 1.76 -3.60
C TYR A 140 -3.34 2.89 -4.54
N ILE A 141 -3.55 4.13 -4.11
CA ILE A 141 -3.03 5.31 -4.79
C ILE A 141 -1.53 5.36 -4.53
N SER A 142 -0.74 5.17 -5.59
CA SER A 142 0.72 5.02 -5.51
C SER A 142 1.43 6.37 -5.34
N ALA A 143 0.94 7.17 -4.40
CA ALA A 143 1.48 8.46 -3.99
C ALA A 143 1.61 8.49 -2.48
N GLU A 144 2.38 9.42 -1.94
CA GLU A 144 2.62 9.55 -0.51
C GLU A 144 2.31 10.95 -0.02
N ILE A 145 1.56 11.03 1.09
CA ILE A 145 1.28 12.28 1.77
C ILE A 145 2.32 12.50 2.84
N ASP A 146 3.12 13.58 2.73
CA ASP A 146 4.10 13.96 3.73
C ASP A 146 3.60 15.10 4.64
N ASP A 147 4.29 15.31 5.75
CA ASP A 147 4.01 16.37 6.70
C ASP A 147 4.74 17.70 6.40
N LEU A 148 5.42 17.81 5.25
CA LEU A 148 6.13 19.01 4.81
C LEU A 148 5.33 19.79 3.77
N ASN A 149 4.93 19.13 2.68
CA ASN A 149 4.36 19.80 1.51
C ASN A 149 2.86 20.12 1.67
N TRP A 150 2.16 19.44 2.56
CA TRP A 150 0.71 19.59 2.77
C TRP A 150 0.33 20.41 4.03
N ARG A 151 1.26 21.25 4.52
CA ARG A 151 1.03 22.08 5.71
C ARG A 151 0.08 23.23 5.47
N SER A 152 0.17 23.87 4.32
CA SER A 152 -0.66 25.05 4.01
C SER A 152 -2.04 24.66 3.52
N GLU A 153 -3.03 25.50 3.81
CA GLU A 153 -4.40 25.34 3.31
C GLU A 153 -4.42 25.32 1.77
N ALA A 154 -3.63 26.19 1.13
CA ALA A 154 -3.51 26.27 -0.31
C ALA A 154 -3.03 24.96 -0.97
N ALA A 155 -2.19 24.17 -0.28
CA ALA A 155 -1.76 22.86 -0.75
C ALA A 155 -2.80 21.76 -0.39
N ARG A 156 -3.43 21.84 0.78
CA ARG A 156 -4.39 20.84 1.22
C ARG A 156 -5.67 20.80 0.40
N GLN A 157 -6.20 21.96 -0.02
CA GLN A 157 -7.45 22.00 -0.78
C GLN A 157 -7.41 21.18 -2.08
N PRO A 158 -6.42 21.36 -2.99
CA PRO A 158 -6.32 20.50 -4.17
C PRO A 158 -6.09 19.03 -3.81
N LEU A 159 -5.31 18.71 -2.76
CA LEU A 159 -5.13 17.34 -2.28
C LEU A 159 -6.46 16.68 -1.90
N LEU A 160 -7.25 17.33 -1.04
CA LEU A 160 -8.50 16.78 -0.54
C LEU A 160 -9.56 16.66 -1.65
N THR A 161 -9.61 17.63 -2.54
CA THR A 161 -10.47 17.57 -3.74
C THR A 161 -10.09 16.38 -4.64
N TRP A 162 -8.80 16.21 -4.90
CA TRP A 162 -8.29 15.09 -5.67
C TRP A 162 -8.63 13.74 -5.03
N LEU A 163 -8.38 13.57 -3.73
CA LEU A 163 -8.64 12.31 -3.02
C LEU A 163 -10.13 11.98 -2.96
N ASN A 164 -11.00 12.97 -2.75
CA ASN A 164 -12.45 12.78 -2.80
C ASN A 164 -12.90 12.30 -4.19
N ASN A 165 -12.41 12.94 -5.25
CA ASN A 165 -12.70 12.52 -6.62
C ASN A 165 -12.12 11.13 -6.93
N ALA A 166 -10.90 10.84 -6.48
CA ALA A 166 -10.26 9.55 -6.66
C ALA A 166 -11.07 8.43 -6.00
N GLN A 167 -11.45 8.61 -4.73
CA GLN A 167 -12.28 7.64 -4.01
C GLN A 167 -13.58 7.36 -4.76
N ARG A 168 -14.32 8.40 -5.15
CA ARG A 168 -15.59 8.27 -5.85
C ARG A 168 -15.41 7.57 -7.21
N LEU A 169 -14.52 8.07 -8.06
CA LEU A 169 -14.37 7.59 -9.44
C LEU A 169 -13.73 6.19 -9.51
N ILE A 170 -12.82 5.85 -8.61
CA ILE A 170 -12.26 4.50 -8.52
C ILE A 170 -13.33 3.53 -8.02
N SER A 171 -14.16 3.94 -7.04
CA SER A 171 -15.28 3.13 -6.56
C SER A 171 -16.35 2.89 -7.63
N ASP A 172 -16.54 3.83 -8.55
CA ASP A 172 -17.44 3.64 -9.72
C ASP A 172 -16.91 2.56 -10.68
N VAL A 173 -15.58 2.39 -10.77
CA VAL A 173 -14.97 1.28 -11.55
C VAL A 173 -15.15 -0.05 -10.81
N SER A 174 -14.89 -0.07 -9.52
CA SER A 174 -15.02 -1.24 -8.66
C SER A 174 -15.16 -0.79 -7.20
N ALA A 175 -16.29 -1.12 -6.58
CA ALA A 175 -16.65 -0.72 -5.22
C ALA A 175 -15.79 -1.45 -4.16
N LYS A 176 -14.49 -1.15 -4.15
CA LYS A 176 -13.49 -1.67 -3.22
C LYS A 176 -12.85 -0.54 -2.44
N PRO A 177 -12.33 -0.80 -1.22
CA PRO A 177 -11.61 0.21 -0.44
C PRO A 177 -10.45 0.83 -1.21
N VAL A 178 -10.28 2.14 -1.06
CA VAL A 178 -9.16 2.90 -1.62
C VAL A 178 -8.22 3.29 -0.49
N TYR A 179 -6.93 3.13 -0.71
CA TYR A 179 -5.86 3.38 0.27
C TYR A 179 -4.84 4.36 -0.28
N ILE A 180 -4.18 5.09 0.61
CA ILE A 180 -2.98 5.89 0.32
C ILE A 180 -2.04 5.79 1.52
N SER A 181 -0.74 5.97 1.29
CA SER A 181 0.23 6.06 2.37
C SER A 181 0.53 7.49 2.78
N SER A 182 0.95 7.65 4.02
CA SER A 182 1.46 8.90 4.56
C SER A 182 2.65 8.65 5.48
N PHE A 183 3.60 9.57 5.52
CA PHE A 183 4.71 9.51 6.47
C PHE A 183 4.88 10.81 7.23
N PHE A 184 5.38 10.69 8.46
CA PHE A 184 5.68 11.80 9.35
C PHE A 184 7.18 11.92 9.52
N ALA A 185 7.74 13.04 9.12
CA ALA A 185 9.17 13.36 9.23
C ALA A 185 9.46 14.47 10.27
N GLY A 186 8.47 14.91 11.03
CA GLY A 186 8.61 15.93 12.08
C GLY A 186 8.51 17.37 11.58
N ASN A 187 7.96 17.60 10.38
CA ASN A 187 7.80 18.94 9.82
C ASN A 187 6.49 19.64 10.27
N MET A 188 5.53 18.86 10.77
CA MET A 188 4.31 19.35 11.45
C MET A 188 4.38 19.05 12.94
N SER A 189 3.57 19.77 13.75
CA SER A 189 3.26 19.26 15.07
C SER A 189 2.45 17.96 14.98
N PRO A 190 2.52 17.06 15.98
CA PRO A 190 1.71 15.85 16.01
C PRO A 190 0.21 16.12 15.81
N ASP A 191 -0.32 17.19 16.41
CA ASP A 191 -1.71 17.58 16.23
C ASP A 191 -2.03 18.08 14.83
N GLY A 192 -1.13 18.85 14.22
CA GLY A 192 -1.29 19.30 12.83
C GLY A 192 -1.31 18.12 11.86
N TYR A 193 -0.42 17.15 12.06
CA TYR A 193 -0.39 15.94 11.26
C TYR A 193 -1.64 15.07 11.48
N ARG A 194 -2.09 14.91 12.73
CA ARG A 194 -3.35 14.21 13.03
C ARG A 194 -4.53 14.85 12.29
N GLN A 195 -4.65 16.18 12.31
CA GLN A 195 -5.70 16.91 11.59
C GLN A 195 -5.62 16.69 10.07
N LEU A 196 -4.41 16.70 9.48
CA LEU A 196 -4.23 16.38 8.07
C LEU A 196 -4.78 14.99 7.75
N LEU A 197 -4.41 13.98 8.55
CA LEU A 197 -4.88 12.60 8.35
C LEU A 197 -6.39 12.45 8.52
N GLU A 198 -7.01 13.19 9.47
CA GLU A 198 -8.46 13.22 9.66
C GLU A 198 -9.16 13.81 8.43
N HIS A 199 -8.64 14.91 7.86
CA HIS A 199 -9.18 15.49 6.64
C HIS A 199 -9.04 14.50 5.44
N VAL A 200 -7.89 13.82 5.32
CA VAL A 200 -7.72 12.80 4.27
C VAL A 200 -8.72 11.66 4.45
N LYS A 201 -8.88 11.14 5.65
CA LYS A 201 -9.88 10.08 5.94
C LYS A 201 -11.31 10.53 5.67
N ALA A 202 -11.63 11.80 5.88
CA ALA A 202 -12.95 12.35 5.58
C ALA A 202 -13.30 12.34 4.08
N THR A 203 -12.32 12.18 3.19
CA THR A 203 -12.54 11.96 1.74
C THR A 203 -13.01 10.54 1.41
N GLY A 204 -13.02 9.63 2.38
CA GLY A 204 -13.35 8.20 2.19
C GLY A 204 -12.13 7.34 1.84
N VAL A 205 -10.95 7.92 1.69
CA VAL A 205 -9.71 7.19 1.44
C VAL A 205 -9.12 6.70 2.77
N ASN A 206 -8.71 5.43 2.84
CA ASN A 206 -8.03 4.87 3.99
C ASN A 206 -6.55 5.26 3.96
N VAL A 207 -5.99 5.58 5.13
CA VAL A 207 -4.59 6.03 5.21
C VAL A 207 -3.75 5.02 5.96
N TRP A 208 -2.64 4.61 5.35
CA TRP A 208 -1.57 3.86 6.01
C TRP A 208 -0.45 4.80 6.41
N VAL A 209 -0.23 4.90 7.71
CA VAL A 209 0.83 5.75 8.25
C VAL A 209 2.11 4.93 8.40
N GLN A 210 3.16 5.39 7.72
CA GLN A 210 4.49 4.83 7.89
C GLN A 210 5.05 5.27 9.25
N ASP A 211 5.66 4.34 9.98
CA ASP A 211 6.21 4.61 11.32
C ASP A 211 7.49 5.45 11.31
N GLY A 212 7.97 5.84 10.13
CA GLY A 212 9.16 6.67 9.95
C GLY A 212 10.48 6.00 10.32
N SER A 213 10.47 4.77 10.80
CA SER A 213 11.67 4.08 11.27
C SER A 213 12.74 3.93 10.17
N GLY A 214 12.33 3.75 8.91
CA GLY A 214 13.23 3.70 7.76
C GLY A 214 13.84 5.07 7.43
N VAL A 215 13.03 6.11 7.43
CA VAL A 215 13.44 7.48 7.08
C VAL A 215 14.40 8.06 8.13
N VAL A 216 14.08 7.89 9.41
CA VAL A 216 14.96 8.34 10.51
C VAL A 216 16.31 7.63 10.46
N TYR A 217 16.31 6.36 10.11
CA TYR A 217 17.53 5.58 10.00
C TYR A 217 18.40 6.01 8.82
N GLU A 218 17.81 6.28 7.65
CA GLU A 218 18.54 6.81 6.48
C GLU A 218 19.09 8.21 6.71
N LEU A 219 18.33 9.11 7.31
CA LEU A 219 18.78 10.47 7.65
C LEU A 219 19.93 10.44 8.67
N PHE A 220 19.85 9.58 9.67
CA PHE A 220 20.91 9.44 10.67
C PHE A 220 22.20 8.86 10.08
N VAL A 221 22.09 7.95 9.13
CA VAL A 221 23.23 7.33 8.45
C VAL A 221 23.82 8.26 7.39
N ALA A 222 22.99 8.96 6.62
CA ALA A 222 23.44 9.95 5.63
C ALA A 222 24.22 11.08 6.30
N GLY A 223 23.79 11.58 7.45
CA GLY A 223 24.50 12.59 8.25
C GLY A 223 25.87 12.14 8.78
N LYS A 224 26.19 10.85 8.75
CA LYS A 224 27.48 10.27 9.18
C LYS A 224 28.35 9.76 8.03
N GLY A 225 27.97 9.97 6.77
CA GLY A 225 28.76 9.56 5.61
C GLY A 225 28.94 8.04 5.45
N LYS A 226 28.07 7.22 6.06
CA LYS A 226 28.11 5.77 5.93
C LYS A 226 27.00 5.30 5.00
N THR A 227 27.35 4.66 3.91
CA THR A 227 26.44 3.90 3.07
C THR A 227 26.05 2.61 3.84
N PHE A 228 24.80 2.51 4.23
CA PHE A 228 24.30 1.30 4.91
C PHE A 228 23.60 0.43 3.87
N THR A 229 24.17 -0.72 3.58
CA THR A 229 23.45 -1.83 2.97
C THR A 229 22.65 -2.50 4.08
N ALA A 230 21.33 -2.32 4.07
CA ALA A 230 20.46 -3.04 4.99
C ALA A 230 20.66 -4.55 4.76
N LYS A 231 21.16 -5.25 5.78
CA LYS A 231 21.21 -6.72 5.74
C LYS A 231 19.78 -7.26 5.87
N PRO A 232 19.45 -8.32 5.14
CA PRO A 232 18.17 -8.99 5.31
C PRO A 232 17.98 -9.42 6.75
N LYS A 233 16.76 -9.21 7.29
CA LYS A 233 16.45 -9.65 8.65
C LYS A 233 16.24 -11.16 8.66
N PRO A 234 16.82 -11.90 9.65
CA PRO A 234 16.56 -13.31 9.79
C PRO A 234 15.08 -13.63 10.01
N ASP A 235 14.61 -14.79 9.56
CA ASP A 235 13.21 -15.25 9.71
C ASP A 235 12.67 -15.10 11.12
N ALA A 236 13.49 -15.44 12.12
CA ALA A 236 13.13 -15.31 13.52
C ALA A 236 12.85 -13.86 13.94
N GLU A 237 13.55 -12.89 13.35
CA GLU A 237 13.34 -11.47 13.63
C GLU A 237 12.05 -10.96 12.95
N ILE A 238 11.78 -11.40 11.72
CA ILE A 238 10.51 -11.11 11.03
C ILE A 238 9.35 -11.71 11.80
N ALA A 239 9.43 -12.96 12.22
CA ALA A 239 8.41 -13.62 13.04
C ALA A 239 8.20 -12.91 14.38
N SER A 240 9.28 -12.44 15.04
CA SER A 240 9.19 -11.66 16.27
C SER A 240 8.53 -10.30 16.07
N LEU A 241 8.81 -9.61 14.96
CA LEU A 241 8.15 -8.35 14.61
C LEU A 241 6.66 -8.55 14.33
N LEU A 242 6.30 -9.61 13.62
CA LEU A 242 4.91 -10.00 13.37
C LEU A 242 4.16 -10.26 14.69
N ALA A 243 4.78 -11.03 15.61
CA ALA A 243 4.19 -11.35 16.90
C ALA A 243 3.99 -10.12 17.80
N LYS A 244 4.95 -9.20 17.83
CA LYS A 244 4.86 -7.96 18.63
C LYS A 244 3.78 -6.99 18.14
N ARG A 245 3.57 -6.88 16.82
CA ARG A 245 2.59 -5.94 16.25
C ARG A 245 1.17 -6.49 16.18
N SER A 246 0.99 -7.80 16.22
CA SER A 246 -0.34 -8.43 16.21
C SER A 246 -1.18 -8.11 17.45
N SER A 247 -0.57 -7.67 18.54
CA SER A 247 -1.28 -7.31 19.79
C SER A 247 -2.03 -5.97 19.70
N CYS A 248 -1.79 -5.16 18.68
CA CYS A 248 -2.34 -3.81 18.59
C CYS A 248 -3.68 -3.70 17.86
N GLY A 249 -4.20 -4.77 17.25
CA GLY A 249 -5.49 -4.77 16.54
C GLY A 249 -5.57 -3.81 15.34
N LYS A 250 -4.43 -3.31 14.86
CA LYS A 250 -4.33 -2.38 13.73
C LYS A 250 -3.72 -3.07 12.52
N ASP A 251 -4.13 -2.65 11.33
CA ASP A 251 -3.52 -3.10 10.08
C ASP A 251 -2.01 -2.89 10.13
N THR A 252 -1.26 -3.91 9.72
CA THR A 252 0.19 -3.86 9.68
C THR A 252 0.67 -4.18 8.28
N LEU A 253 1.45 -3.26 7.72
CA LEU A 253 2.05 -3.41 6.40
C LEU A 253 3.57 -3.46 6.54
N TYR A 254 4.18 -4.35 5.79
CA TYR A 254 5.63 -4.48 5.71
C TYR A 254 6.09 -4.02 4.33
N PHE A 255 7.02 -3.10 4.30
CA PHE A 255 7.62 -2.64 3.06
C PHE A 255 8.63 -3.65 2.54
N SER A 256 8.48 -3.95 1.26
CA SER A 256 9.44 -4.64 0.41
C SER A 256 9.67 -6.12 0.69
N LEU A 257 9.33 -6.96 -0.28
CA LEU A 257 9.74 -8.36 -0.36
C LEU A 257 11.27 -8.57 -0.39
N ARG A 258 12.05 -7.48 -0.49
CA ARG A 258 13.53 -7.54 -0.53
C ARG A 258 14.17 -8.27 0.65
N TYR A 259 13.45 -8.37 1.76
CA TYR A 259 13.98 -8.84 3.03
C TYR A 259 13.33 -10.15 3.50
N LEU A 260 12.51 -10.77 2.66
CA LEU A 260 11.88 -12.04 3.01
C LEU A 260 12.70 -13.19 2.48
N PRO A 261 13.00 -14.20 3.30
CA PRO A 261 13.65 -15.41 2.82
C PRO A 261 12.69 -16.18 1.90
N VAL A 262 13.19 -16.60 0.76
CA VAL A 262 12.56 -17.63 -0.07
C VAL A 262 13.06 -18.97 0.42
N ALA A 263 12.26 -20.01 0.29
CA ALA A 263 12.37 -21.34 0.90
C ALA A 263 13.77 -22.02 0.94
N HIS A 264 14.79 -21.49 0.28
CA HIS A 264 16.19 -21.93 0.33
C HIS A 264 17.18 -20.79 0.12
N GLY A 265 16.82 -19.55 0.42
CA GLY A 265 17.69 -18.38 0.26
C GLY A 265 16.92 -17.07 0.43
N ILE A 266 17.65 -16.03 0.60
CA ILE A 266 17.15 -14.67 0.59
C ILE A 266 17.07 -14.26 -0.87
N LEU A 267 15.92 -13.74 -1.33
CA LEU A 267 15.90 -12.95 -2.55
C LEU A 267 16.73 -11.69 -2.28
N GLU A 268 18.02 -11.76 -2.56
CA GLU A 268 18.83 -10.55 -2.65
C GLU A 268 18.45 -9.83 -3.95
N TYR A 269 17.87 -8.66 -3.79
CA TYR A 269 17.62 -7.72 -4.87
C TYR A 269 18.63 -6.59 -4.82
#